data_5d06f63924660c71f0195b4d0ea31830
#
_entry.id   5d06f63924660c71f0195b4d0ea31830
#
_cell.length_a   1.000
_cell.length_b   1.000
_cell.length_c   1.000
_cell.angle_alpha   90.00
_cell.angle_beta   90.00
_cell.angle_gamma   90.00
#
_symmetry.space_group_name_H-M   'P 1'
#
loop_
_entity.id
_entity.type
_entity.pdbx_description
1 polymer ?
#
loop_
_entity_poly.entity_id
_entity_poly.type
_entity_poly.pdbx_seq_one_letter_code
_entity_poly.pdbx_strand_id
1 'polypeptide(L)'
;MNAPAQRPVTDRIPPQLYIVGSGLIQYVGAALAVIAFASVEPASVAWWRVLTGAVVLLAWKRPRRGGLTRSDLAISAIFGIIILTMNSSFYESIARIPLGTAVSIEFIGPVAVAVIRGRGWRPRIAAALAFTGG
;
A
#
# COMPACT_ATOMS: atom_id res chain seq x y z
N MET A 1 -28.77 7.56 33.39
CA MET A 1 -27.66 8.46 33.05
C MET A 1 -26.66 7.63 32.25
N ASN A 2 -26.72 7.70 30.90
CA ASN A 2 -25.80 6.97 30.02
C ASN A 2 -24.55 7.85 29.87
N ALA A 3 -23.42 7.37 30.36
CA ALA A 3 -22.13 8.03 30.14
C ALA A 3 -21.85 8.07 28.62
N PRO A 4 -21.40 9.21 28.07
CA PRO A 4 -21.05 9.28 26.65
C PRO A 4 -19.90 8.32 26.39
N ALA A 5 -20.14 7.37 25.48
CA ALA A 5 -19.09 6.46 25.01
C ALA A 5 -17.94 7.31 24.47
N GLN A 6 -16.79 7.24 25.13
CA GLN A 6 -15.57 7.93 24.65
C GLN A 6 -15.21 7.33 23.30
N ARG A 7 -15.40 8.07 22.22
CA ARG A 7 -14.95 7.68 20.87
C ARG A 7 -13.43 7.54 20.93
N PRO A 8 -12.87 6.41 20.44
CA PRO A 8 -11.43 6.23 20.41
C PRO A 8 -10.78 7.38 19.66
N VAL A 9 -9.57 7.76 20.06
CA VAL A 9 -8.81 8.90 19.49
C VAL A 9 -8.63 8.79 17.98
N THR A 10 -8.67 7.56 17.45
CA THR A 10 -8.66 7.22 16.02
C THR A 10 -9.82 7.83 15.24
N ASP A 11 -10.98 8.07 15.84
CA ASP A 11 -12.14 8.70 15.17
C ASP A 11 -11.99 10.21 14.97
N ARG A 12 -10.98 10.82 15.58
CA ARG A 12 -10.72 12.28 15.48
C ARG A 12 -9.80 12.64 14.31
N ILE A 13 -9.09 11.67 13.76
CA ILE A 13 -8.13 11.92 12.66
C ILE A 13 -8.86 11.70 11.34
N PRO A 14 -8.89 12.69 10.44
CA PRO A 14 -9.49 12.53 9.12
C PRO A 14 -8.87 11.35 8.37
N PRO A 15 -9.68 10.50 7.71
CA PRO A 15 -9.18 9.34 6.97
C PRO A 15 -8.10 9.68 5.94
N GLN A 16 -8.14 10.90 5.40
CA GLN A 16 -7.16 11.41 4.45
C GLN A 16 -5.74 11.48 5.04
N LEU A 17 -5.59 11.82 6.31
CA LEU A 17 -4.29 11.88 6.97
C LEU A 17 -3.67 10.48 7.14
N TYR A 18 -4.49 9.45 7.34
CA TYR A 18 -4.00 8.07 7.35
C TYR A 18 -3.49 7.65 5.97
N ILE A 19 -4.21 7.99 4.91
CA ILE A 19 -3.82 7.67 3.53
C ILE A 19 -2.50 8.38 3.18
N VAL A 20 -2.42 9.68 3.43
CA VAL A 20 -1.21 10.47 3.16
C VAL A 20 -0.03 9.98 4.00
N GLY A 21 -0.24 9.77 5.31
CA GLY A 21 0.80 9.29 6.20
C GLY A 21 1.32 7.90 5.82
N SER A 22 0.44 6.97 5.49
CA SER A 22 0.85 5.63 5.05
C SER A 22 1.59 5.67 3.72
N GLY A 23 1.15 6.51 2.78
CA GLY A 23 1.83 6.71 1.51
C GLY A 23 3.24 7.28 1.68
N LEU A 24 3.40 8.31 2.50
CA LEU A 24 4.72 8.88 2.81
C LEU A 24 5.67 7.85 3.40
N ILE A 25 5.22 7.09 4.40
CA ILE A 25 6.03 6.02 5.01
C ILE A 25 6.40 4.96 3.97
N GLN A 26 5.48 4.60 3.09
CA GLN A 26 5.72 3.63 2.02
C GLN A 26 6.80 4.11 1.05
N TYR A 27 6.73 5.36 0.60
CA TYR A 27 7.71 5.90 -0.36
C TYR A 27 9.06 6.21 0.27
N VAL A 28 9.10 6.63 1.53
CA VAL A 28 10.37 6.71 2.28
C VAL A 28 11.03 5.33 2.38
N GLY A 29 10.24 4.29 2.68
CA GLY A 29 10.73 2.91 2.67
C GLY A 29 11.25 2.46 1.31
N ALA A 30 10.58 2.85 0.21
CA ALA A 30 11.03 2.55 -1.15
C ALA A 30 12.33 3.30 -1.49
N ALA A 31 12.46 4.58 -1.12
CA ALA A 31 13.67 5.36 -1.33
C ALA A 31 14.89 4.76 -0.58
N LEU A 32 14.69 4.30 0.66
CA LEU A 32 15.73 3.60 1.41
C LEU A 32 16.11 2.27 0.76
N ALA A 33 15.14 1.57 0.17
CA ALA A 33 15.41 0.32 -0.54
C ALA A 33 16.27 0.52 -1.78
N VAL A 34 16.12 1.64 -2.51
CA VAL A 34 16.97 1.97 -3.66
C VAL A 34 18.45 2.05 -3.25
N ILE A 35 18.73 2.58 -2.07
CA ILE A 35 20.11 2.61 -1.53
C ILE A 35 20.64 1.20 -1.28
N ALA A 36 19.78 0.30 -0.81
CA ALA A 36 20.15 -1.09 -0.55
C ALA A 36 20.41 -1.91 -1.83
N PHE A 37 19.86 -1.50 -2.99
CA PHE A 37 20.07 -2.19 -4.28
C PHE A 37 21.54 -2.19 -4.74
N ALA A 38 22.38 -1.34 -4.19
CA ALA A 38 23.82 -1.39 -4.43
C ALA A 38 24.46 -2.70 -3.92
N SER A 39 23.83 -3.38 -2.96
CA SER A 39 24.39 -4.56 -2.28
C SER A 39 23.45 -5.77 -2.27
N VAL A 40 22.17 -5.57 -2.57
CA VAL A 40 21.14 -6.62 -2.44
C VAL A 40 20.21 -6.56 -3.67
N GLU A 41 19.90 -7.73 -4.19
CA GLU A 41 18.97 -7.85 -5.33
C GLU A 41 17.58 -7.31 -5.00
N PRO A 42 16.95 -6.52 -5.90
CA PRO A 42 15.66 -5.87 -5.67
C PRO A 42 14.54 -6.82 -5.25
N ALA A 43 14.48 -7.99 -5.88
CA ALA A 43 13.50 -9.03 -5.53
C ALA A 43 13.65 -9.51 -4.09
N SER A 44 14.89 -9.62 -3.60
CA SER A 44 15.18 -10.01 -2.21
C SER A 44 14.69 -8.97 -1.22
N VAL A 45 14.87 -7.68 -1.52
CA VAL A 45 14.38 -6.57 -0.68
C VAL A 45 12.85 -6.59 -0.61
N ALA A 46 12.16 -6.80 -1.74
CA ALA A 46 10.72 -6.93 -1.81
C ALA A 46 10.23 -8.10 -0.93
N TRP A 47 10.89 -9.25 -1.02
CA TRP A 47 10.56 -10.44 -0.24
C TRP A 47 10.67 -10.21 1.26
N TRP A 48 11.81 -9.67 1.71
CA TRP A 48 12.04 -9.35 3.12
C TRP A 48 11.03 -8.35 3.66
N ARG A 49 10.66 -7.35 2.87
CA ARG A 49 9.63 -6.37 3.24
C ARG A 49 8.27 -7.02 3.49
N VAL A 50 7.82 -7.86 2.56
CA VAL A 50 6.53 -8.57 2.68
C VAL A 50 6.56 -9.54 3.85
N LEU A 51 7.65 -10.28 4.03
CA LEU A 51 7.82 -11.23 5.13
C LEU A 51 7.78 -10.52 6.48
N THR A 52 8.56 -9.43 6.64
CA THR A 52 8.60 -8.64 7.87
C THR A 52 7.22 -8.07 8.18
N GLY A 53 6.53 -7.50 7.19
CA GLY A 53 5.16 -7.00 7.35
C GLY A 53 4.19 -8.08 7.79
N ALA A 54 4.27 -9.25 7.19
CA ALA A 54 3.44 -10.41 7.56
C ALA A 54 3.70 -10.85 9.00
N VAL A 55 4.96 -10.99 9.40
CA VAL A 55 5.35 -11.38 10.77
C VAL A 55 4.84 -10.35 11.80
N VAL A 56 5.05 -9.06 11.55
CA VAL A 56 4.59 -7.98 12.43
C VAL A 56 3.06 -8.00 12.58
N LEU A 57 2.33 -8.13 11.46
CA LEU A 57 0.86 -8.17 11.48
C LEU A 57 0.33 -9.41 12.18
N LEU A 58 0.93 -10.59 11.96
CA LEU A 58 0.56 -11.83 12.65
C LEU A 58 0.84 -11.74 14.15
N ALA A 59 1.97 -11.17 14.55
CA ALA A 59 2.31 -10.97 15.96
C ALA A 59 1.35 -9.99 16.64
N TRP A 60 0.96 -8.92 15.93
CA TRP A 60 0.04 -7.90 16.46
C TRP A 60 -1.39 -8.40 16.54
N LYS A 61 -1.93 -8.90 15.43
CA LYS A 61 -3.34 -9.31 15.34
C LYS A 61 -3.62 -10.62 16.05
N ARG A 62 -2.60 -11.48 16.27
CA ARG A 62 -2.72 -12.81 16.91
C ARG A 62 -4.03 -13.52 16.52
N PRO A 63 -4.21 -13.86 15.24
CA PRO A 63 -5.45 -14.46 14.78
C PRO A 63 -5.77 -15.71 15.62
N ARG A 64 -6.93 -15.71 16.26
CA ARG A 64 -7.36 -16.87 17.04
C ARG A 64 -7.58 -18.04 16.09
N ARG A 65 -6.90 -19.14 16.36
CA ARG A 65 -6.88 -20.36 15.51
C ARG A 65 -8.27 -20.99 15.24
N GLY A 66 -9.34 -20.55 15.92
CA GLY A 66 -10.69 -21.12 15.78
C GLY A 66 -11.65 -20.40 14.83
N GLY A 67 -11.21 -19.31 14.15
CA GLY A 67 -12.11 -18.51 13.32
C GLY A 67 -11.79 -18.47 11.82
N LEU A 68 -10.68 -19.08 11.38
CA LEU A 68 -10.25 -19.04 9.98
C LEU A 68 -10.77 -20.29 9.23
N THR A 69 -11.59 -20.05 8.22
CA THR A 69 -12.05 -21.11 7.31
C THR A 69 -10.98 -21.41 6.26
N ARG A 70 -11.07 -22.58 5.61
CA ARG A 70 -10.19 -22.90 4.47
C ARG A 70 -10.33 -21.91 3.32
N SER A 71 -11.52 -21.36 3.13
CA SER A 71 -11.79 -20.32 2.15
C SER A 71 -11.06 -19.02 2.46
N ASP A 72 -11.05 -18.60 3.74
CA ASP A 72 -10.34 -17.39 4.18
C ASP A 72 -8.83 -17.53 3.95
N LEU A 73 -8.29 -18.71 4.22
CA LEU A 73 -6.87 -19.00 3.96
C LEU A 73 -6.54 -18.97 2.46
N ALA A 74 -7.40 -19.55 1.61
CA ALA A 74 -7.21 -19.56 0.16
C ALA A 74 -7.27 -18.14 -0.42
N ILE A 75 -8.26 -17.34 -0.02
CA ILE A 75 -8.40 -15.95 -0.46
C ILE A 75 -7.20 -15.12 0.01
N SER A 76 -6.77 -15.30 1.26
CA SER A 76 -5.61 -14.60 1.80
C SER A 76 -4.32 -14.98 1.09
N ALA A 77 -4.16 -16.26 0.73
CA ALA A 77 -2.99 -16.73 -0.01
C ALA A 77 -2.95 -16.15 -1.42
N ILE A 78 -4.07 -16.16 -2.16
CA ILE A 78 -4.17 -15.56 -3.49
C ILE A 78 -3.84 -14.05 -3.41
N PHE A 79 -4.44 -13.35 -2.46
CA PHE A 79 -4.18 -11.94 -2.25
C PHE A 79 -2.71 -11.67 -1.90
N GLY A 80 -2.11 -12.51 -1.05
CA GLY A 80 -0.69 -12.42 -0.70
C GLY A 80 0.23 -12.61 -1.91
N ILE A 81 -0.08 -13.56 -2.80
CA ILE A 81 0.67 -13.78 -4.04
C ILE A 81 0.58 -12.55 -4.96
N ILE A 82 -0.62 -11.99 -5.13
CA ILE A 82 -0.83 -10.78 -5.94
C ILE A 82 0.00 -9.62 -5.38
N ILE A 83 -0.06 -9.39 -4.08
CA ILE A 83 0.70 -8.33 -3.40
C ILE A 83 2.21 -8.55 -3.55
N LEU A 84 2.69 -9.79 -3.39
CA LEU A 84 4.11 -10.10 -3.55
C LEU A 84 4.58 -9.84 -4.98
N THR A 85 3.82 -10.29 -5.98
CA THR A 85 4.14 -10.07 -7.39
C THR A 85 4.17 -8.59 -7.73
N MET A 86 3.17 -7.83 -7.28
CA MET A 86 3.10 -6.37 -7.46
C MET A 86 4.31 -5.67 -6.83
N ASN A 87 4.65 -6.01 -5.57
CA ASN A 87 5.81 -5.44 -4.91
C ASN A 87 7.12 -5.80 -5.62
N SER A 88 7.30 -7.06 -6.00
CA SER A 88 8.53 -7.48 -6.73
C SER A 88 8.68 -6.72 -8.05
N SER A 89 7.60 -6.60 -8.82
CA SER A 89 7.60 -5.83 -10.07
C SER A 89 7.93 -4.35 -9.86
N PHE A 90 7.40 -3.74 -8.79
CA PHE A 90 7.70 -2.37 -8.44
C PHE A 90 9.18 -2.18 -8.08
N TYR A 91 9.75 -3.07 -7.25
CA TYR A 91 11.16 -3.00 -6.87
C TYR A 91 12.10 -3.23 -8.06
N GLU A 92 11.77 -4.16 -8.96
CA GLU A 92 12.49 -4.34 -10.21
C GLU A 92 12.43 -3.09 -11.10
N SER A 93 11.30 -2.40 -11.10
CA SER A 93 11.14 -1.15 -11.86
C SER A 93 12.01 -0.04 -11.30
N ILE A 94 11.97 0.23 -10.00
CA ILE A 94 12.76 1.31 -9.37
C ILE A 94 14.27 1.03 -9.33
N ALA A 95 14.67 -0.21 -9.56
CA ALA A 95 16.08 -0.56 -9.76
C ALA A 95 16.60 -0.13 -11.15
N ARG A 96 15.70 0.07 -12.13
CA ARG A 96 16.05 0.36 -13.54
C ARG A 96 15.65 1.76 -14.01
N ILE A 97 14.63 2.35 -13.38
CA ILE A 97 14.12 3.68 -13.72
C ILE A 97 14.06 4.57 -12.48
N PRO A 98 14.10 5.90 -12.62
CA PRO A 98 13.95 6.81 -11.49
C PRO A 98 12.67 6.53 -10.69
N LEU A 99 12.77 6.58 -9.36
CA LEU A 99 11.67 6.31 -8.44
C LEU A 99 10.40 7.11 -8.78
N GLY A 100 10.55 8.40 -9.12
CA GLY A 100 9.43 9.26 -9.49
C GLY A 100 8.67 8.74 -10.71
N THR A 101 9.39 8.25 -11.73
CA THR A 101 8.77 7.67 -12.94
C THR A 101 8.02 6.38 -12.62
N ALA A 102 8.61 5.49 -11.81
CA ALA A 102 7.95 4.25 -11.39
C ALA A 102 6.66 4.54 -10.61
N VAL A 103 6.72 5.49 -9.69
CA VAL A 103 5.57 5.93 -8.89
C VAL A 103 4.48 6.54 -9.77
N SER A 104 4.85 7.37 -10.74
CA SER A 104 3.89 7.97 -11.69
C SER A 104 3.13 6.90 -12.48
N ILE A 105 3.82 5.84 -12.93
CA ILE A 105 3.21 4.70 -13.61
C ILE A 105 2.27 3.92 -12.68
N GLU A 106 2.68 3.69 -11.42
CA GLU A 106 1.86 3.00 -10.42
C GLU A 106 0.52 3.73 -10.17
N PHE A 107 0.55 5.07 -10.16
CA PHE A 107 -0.65 5.88 -9.95
C PHE A 107 -1.64 5.86 -11.13
N ILE A 108 -1.23 5.44 -12.32
CA ILE A 108 -2.15 5.33 -13.48
C ILE A 108 -3.34 4.43 -13.15
N GLY A 109 -3.12 3.31 -12.46
CA GLY A 109 -4.17 2.37 -12.09
C GLY A 109 -5.26 3.00 -11.22
N PRO A 110 -4.93 3.49 -10.01
CA PRO A 110 -5.87 4.18 -9.12
C PRO A 110 -6.57 5.37 -9.78
N VAL A 111 -5.83 6.16 -10.56
CA VAL A 111 -6.37 7.32 -11.29
C VAL A 111 -7.38 6.88 -12.35
N ALA A 112 -7.06 5.86 -13.14
CA ALA A 112 -8.00 5.31 -14.13
C ALA A 112 -9.28 4.80 -13.48
N VAL A 113 -9.18 4.09 -12.35
CA VAL A 113 -10.35 3.64 -11.58
C VAL A 113 -11.16 4.82 -11.05
N ALA A 114 -10.49 5.86 -10.54
CA ALA A 114 -11.17 7.07 -10.06
C ALA A 114 -11.91 7.81 -11.17
N VAL A 115 -11.35 7.86 -12.39
CA VAL A 115 -12.00 8.48 -13.56
C VAL A 115 -13.20 7.65 -14.03
N ILE A 116 -13.03 6.33 -14.12
CA ILE A 116 -14.07 5.41 -14.65
C ILE A 116 -15.24 5.29 -13.68
N ARG A 117 -14.96 5.17 -12.36
CA ARG A 117 -15.98 5.00 -11.32
C ARG A 117 -16.45 6.31 -10.69
N GLY A 118 -15.69 7.37 -10.82
CA GLY A 118 -16.00 8.68 -10.24
C GLY A 118 -17.20 9.32 -10.95
N ARG A 119 -18.28 9.56 -10.19
CA ARG A 119 -19.41 10.36 -10.66
C ARG A 119 -19.15 11.84 -10.38
N GLY A 120 -19.07 12.63 -11.45
CA GLY A 120 -18.90 14.07 -11.35
C GLY A 120 -17.55 14.58 -11.90
N TRP A 121 -17.35 15.88 -11.82
CA TRP A 121 -16.18 16.58 -12.40
C TRP A 121 -14.94 16.58 -11.49
N ARG A 122 -15.15 16.53 -10.17
CA ARG A 122 -14.07 16.54 -9.16
C ARG A 122 -13.04 15.42 -9.33
N PRO A 123 -13.41 14.14 -9.51
CA PRO A 123 -12.44 13.07 -9.76
C PRO A 123 -11.66 13.27 -11.06
N ARG A 124 -12.28 13.84 -12.07
CA ARG A 124 -11.63 14.10 -13.38
C ARG A 124 -10.57 15.20 -13.27
N ILE A 125 -10.85 16.28 -12.52
CA ILE A 125 -9.87 17.32 -12.26
C ILE A 125 -8.73 16.80 -11.41
N ALA A 126 -9.01 16.04 -10.36
CA ALA A 126 -7.98 15.42 -9.53
C ALA A 126 -7.08 14.49 -10.34
N ALA A 127 -7.67 13.72 -11.28
CA ALA A 127 -6.91 12.88 -12.20
C ALA A 127 -6.02 13.70 -13.15
N ALA A 128 -6.56 14.77 -13.74
CA ALA A 128 -5.79 15.65 -14.62
C ALA A 128 -4.60 16.29 -13.88
N LEU A 129 -4.81 16.77 -12.65
CA LEU A 129 -3.75 17.33 -11.80
C LEU A 129 -2.69 16.29 -11.44
N ALA A 130 -3.09 15.04 -11.17
CA ALA A 130 -2.15 13.96 -10.91
C ALA A 130 -1.29 13.63 -12.15
N PHE A 131 -1.86 13.70 -13.35
CA PHE A 131 -1.14 13.49 -14.60
C PHE A 131 -0.19 14.63 -14.98
N THR A 132 -0.50 15.87 -14.60
CA THR A 132 0.33 17.03 -14.93
C THR A 132 1.41 17.33 -13.87
N GLY A 133 1.31 16.74 -12.69
CA GLY A 133 2.26 16.93 -11.59
C GLY A 133 3.29 15.79 -11.41
N GLY A 134 3.25 14.75 -12.26
CA GLY A 134 4.25 13.68 -12.34
C GLY A 134 5.04 13.81 -13.62
#